data_0fb0cf54a3530a0d3736bb0be3a3e145
#
_entry.id   0fb0cf54a3530a0d3736bb0be3a3e145
#
_cell.length_a   1.000
_cell.length_b   1.000
_cell.length_c   1.000
_cell.angle_alpha   90.00
_cell.angle_beta   90.00
_cell.angle_gamma   90.00
#
_symmetry.space_group_name_H-M   'P 1'
#
loop_
_entity.id
_entity.type
_entity.pdbx_description
1 polymer ?
#
loop_
_entity_poly.entity_id
_entity_poly.type
_entity_poly.pdbx_seq_one_letter_code
_entity_poly.pdbx_strand_id
1 'polypeptide(L)'
;EGPVAAGYTQVKANTKYSDSQGYGFESGTVSSVDRLWDDDLTTDFLTAKGDMVFSVALPQGNYEVTFILGDGENESETTVWAENRKLMLDRVTLAGGVFSRQTVSLRRMETKSMNGSVTMSIKDREKDYRTWDKKLTFIISGKAPAVAGIEIKRNDNVTTLWLCGNSTVVDQIMA
;
A
#
# COMPACT_ATOMS: atom_id res chain seq x y z
N GLU A 1 0.70 19.00 12.04
CA GLU A 1 1.55 17.81 11.94
C GLU A 1 2.12 17.53 13.33
N GLY A 2 1.79 16.38 13.89
CA GLY A 2 2.25 15.95 15.21
C GLY A 2 3.70 15.44 15.22
N PRO A 3 4.19 15.01 16.40
CA PRO A 3 5.48 14.34 16.51
C PRO A 3 5.47 13.01 15.74
N VAL A 4 6.66 12.53 15.39
CA VAL A 4 6.81 11.27 14.65
C VAL A 4 7.06 10.14 15.64
N ALA A 5 6.22 9.12 15.61
CA ALA A 5 6.40 7.94 16.45
C ALA A 5 7.76 7.28 16.24
N ALA A 6 8.37 6.78 17.30
CA ALA A 6 9.70 6.19 17.26
C ALA A 6 9.78 5.02 16.28
N GLY A 7 10.75 5.04 15.39
CA GLY A 7 10.95 4.02 14.35
C GLY A 7 10.17 4.25 13.05
N TYR A 8 9.36 5.30 12.97
CA TYR A 8 8.63 5.68 11.78
C TYR A 8 9.31 6.82 11.01
N THR A 9 8.99 6.92 9.74
CA THR A 9 9.37 8.04 8.88
C THR A 9 8.12 8.85 8.55
N GLN A 10 8.17 10.16 8.77
CA GLN A 10 7.03 11.02 8.47
C GLN A 10 6.76 11.09 6.96
N VAL A 11 5.52 10.83 6.58
CA VAL A 11 4.99 11.01 5.23
C VAL A 11 3.93 12.10 5.27
N LYS A 12 4.21 13.23 4.62
CA LYS A 12 3.28 14.36 4.55
C LYS A 12 2.34 14.23 3.36
N ALA A 13 1.20 14.88 3.40
CA ALA A 13 0.24 14.88 2.30
C ALA A 13 0.84 15.30 0.93
N ASN A 14 1.87 16.12 0.95
CA ASN A 14 2.59 16.59 -0.24
C ASN A 14 3.87 15.80 -0.55
N THR A 15 4.15 14.71 0.17
CA THR A 15 5.32 13.85 -0.08
C THR A 15 5.12 13.10 -1.39
N LYS A 16 5.69 13.61 -2.48
CA LYS A 16 5.63 12.97 -3.79
C LYS A 16 6.71 11.91 -3.92
N TYR A 17 6.36 10.82 -4.62
CA TYR A 17 7.34 9.78 -4.93
C TYR A 17 8.47 10.34 -5.80
N SER A 18 9.69 9.97 -5.49
CA SER A 18 10.86 10.11 -6.34
C SER A 18 11.81 8.94 -6.13
N ASP A 19 12.58 8.59 -7.16
CA ASP A 19 13.55 7.49 -7.06
C ASP A 19 14.63 7.75 -6.03
N SER A 20 15.00 9.01 -5.82
CA SER A 20 15.99 9.40 -4.82
C SER A 20 15.48 9.27 -3.38
N GLN A 21 14.18 9.48 -3.16
CA GLN A 21 13.53 9.32 -1.85
C GLN A 21 13.12 7.88 -1.60
N GLY A 22 12.70 7.17 -2.65
CA GLY A 22 12.28 5.78 -2.61
C GLY A 22 10.87 5.54 -2.04
N TYR A 23 10.10 6.59 -1.70
CA TYR A 23 8.71 6.48 -1.27
C TYR A 23 7.94 7.77 -1.50
N GLY A 24 6.61 7.68 -1.50
CA GLY A 24 5.72 8.85 -1.61
C GLY A 24 4.48 8.59 -2.47
N PHE A 25 3.68 9.64 -2.63
CA PHE A 25 2.47 9.60 -3.44
C PHE A 25 2.77 9.81 -4.93
N GLU A 26 2.27 8.92 -5.76
CA GLU A 26 2.32 9.06 -7.23
C GLU A 26 1.14 9.90 -7.73
N SER A 27 -0.02 9.75 -7.08
CA SER A 27 -1.24 10.51 -7.42
C SER A 27 -2.21 10.54 -6.24
N GLY A 28 -3.22 11.39 -6.36
CA GLY A 28 -4.28 11.59 -5.39
C GLY A 28 -4.26 12.98 -4.76
N THR A 29 -5.44 13.41 -4.29
CA THR A 29 -5.58 14.64 -3.49
C THR A 29 -5.58 14.25 -2.02
N VAL A 30 -4.37 14.16 -1.47
CA VAL A 30 -4.13 13.75 -0.09
C VAL A 30 -4.20 14.95 0.85
N SER A 31 -4.77 14.74 2.02
CA SER A 31 -4.83 15.71 3.12
C SER A 31 -4.37 15.06 4.40
N SER A 32 -3.77 15.82 5.31
CA SER A 32 -3.45 15.41 6.66
C SER A 32 -4.51 15.90 7.63
N VAL A 33 -4.84 15.09 8.61
CA VAL A 33 -5.69 15.43 9.75
C VAL A 33 -4.90 15.20 11.02
N ASP A 34 -4.92 16.14 11.93
CA ASP A 34 -4.26 16.07 13.24
C ASP A 34 -5.34 16.24 14.33
N ARG A 35 -5.44 15.24 15.20
CA ARG A 35 -6.41 15.22 16.31
C ARG A 35 -5.86 15.74 17.63
N LEU A 36 -4.57 16.11 17.64
CA LEU A 36 -3.89 16.68 18.81
C LEU A 36 -3.94 15.77 20.07
N TRP A 37 -3.82 14.46 19.88
CA TRP A 37 -3.80 13.48 20.96
C TRP A 37 -2.37 13.12 21.40
N ASP A 38 -2.25 12.51 22.60
CA ASP A 38 -0.95 12.13 23.19
C ASP A 38 -0.32 10.86 22.62
N ASP A 39 -0.84 10.31 21.51
CA ASP A 39 -0.28 9.13 20.85
C ASP A 39 0.38 9.53 19.51
N ASP A 40 1.69 9.56 19.47
CA ASP A 40 2.49 9.97 18.31
C ASP A 40 2.18 9.20 17.01
N LEU A 41 1.52 8.02 17.09
CA LEU A 41 1.22 7.20 15.92
C LEU A 41 -0.20 7.40 15.38
N THR A 42 -1.16 7.64 16.27
CA THR A 42 -2.59 7.70 15.91
C THR A 42 -3.19 9.11 16.02
N THR A 43 -2.39 10.09 16.46
CA THR A 43 -2.82 11.48 16.57
C THR A 43 -3.08 12.13 15.23
N ASP A 44 -2.30 11.77 14.23
CA ASP A 44 -2.47 12.26 12.86
C ASP A 44 -2.59 11.12 11.84
N PHE A 45 -3.27 11.39 10.75
CA PHE A 45 -3.47 10.44 9.67
C PHE A 45 -3.61 11.13 8.32
N LEU A 46 -3.42 10.36 7.26
CA LEU A 46 -3.66 10.81 5.90
C LEU A 46 -5.00 10.30 5.40
N THR A 47 -5.72 11.18 4.72
CA THR A 47 -7.00 10.92 4.07
C THR A 47 -7.01 11.49 2.67
N ALA A 48 -7.98 11.08 1.84
CA ALA A 48 -8.13 11.62 0.50
C ALA A 48 -9.59 11.63 0.06
N LYS A 49 -9.92 12.55 -0.87
CA LYS A 49 -11.13 12.46 -1.68
C LYS A 49 -10.79 11.67 -2.94
N GLY A 50 -11.24 10.40 -3.02
CA GLY A 50 -10.87 9.47 -4.07
C GLY A 50 -9.61 8.68 -3.73
N ASP A 51 -8.96 8.16 -4.75
CA ASP A 51 -7.81 7.29 -4.58
C ASP A 51 -6.54 8.07 -4.23
N MET A 52 -5.79 7.60 -3.25
CA MET A 52 -4.40 7.98 -3.03
C MET A 52 -3.49 6.81 -3.39
N VAL A 53 -2.54 7.05 -4.27
CA VAL A 53 -1.60 6.05 -4.75
C VAL A 53 -0.25 6.29 -4.11
N PHE A 54 0.13 5.39 -3.20
CA PHE A 54 1.37 5.45 -2.44
C PHE A 54 2.30 4.32 -2.83
N SER A 55 3.56 4.65 -3.10
CA SER A 55 4.58 3.69 -3.54
C SER A 55 5.81 3.72 -2.66
N VAL A 56 6.43 2.55 -2.51
CA VAL A 56 7.70 2.37 -1.81
C VAL A 56 8.62 1.51 -2.66
N ALA A 57 9.83 2.00 -2.94
CA ALA A 57 10.86 1.23 -3.63
C ALA A 57 11.41 0.12 -2.71
N LEU A 58 11.28 -1.12 -3.13
CA LEU A 58 11.68 -2.29 -2.34
C LEU A 58 12.36 -3.33 -3.24
N PRO A 59 13.30 -4.11 -2.72
CA PRO A 59 13.82 -5.30 -3.40
C PRO A 59 12.71 -6.31 -3.72
N GLN A 60 12.91 -7.15 -4.73
CA GLN A 60 12.02 -8.29 -4.99
C GLN A 60 11.97 -9.20 -3.76
N GLY A 61 10.78 -9.64 -3.35
CA GLY A 61 10.60 -10.49 -2.17
C GLY A 61 9.18 -10.53 -1.64
N ASN A 62 9.00 -11.26 -0.56
CA ASN A 62 7.75 -11.31 0.17
C ASN A 62 7.78 -10.32 1.34
N TYR A 63 6.66 -9.68 1.58
CA TYR A 63 6.49 -8.65 2.61
C TYR A 63 5.22 -8.86 3.39
N GLU A 64 5.31 -8.67 4.69
CA GLU A 64 4.16 -8.38 5.54
C GLU A 64 3.99 -6.87 5.61
N VAL A 65 2.79 -6.41 5.32
CA VAL A 65 2.44 -5.00 5.37
C VAL A 65 1.31 -4.83 6.36
N THR A 66 1.54 -4.01 7.37
CA THR A 66 0.53 -3.66 8.38
C THR A 66 0.08 -2.23 8.16
N PHE A 67 -1.21 -2.06 7.89
CA PHE A 67 -1.87 -0.77 7.84
C PHE A 67 -2.44 -0.44 9.22
N ILE A 68 -2.15 0.75 9.72
CA ILE A 68 -2.71 1.29 10.94
C ILE A 68 -3.80 2.26 10.50
N LEU A 69 -5.05 1.87 10.72
CA LEU A 69 -6.24 2.55 10.22
C LEU A 69 -7.08 3.08 11.36
N GLY A 70 -7.76 4.16 11.12
CA GLY A 70 -8.72 4.75 12.05
C GLY A 70 -8.61 6.26 12.14
N ASP A 71 -9.68 6.88 12.60
CA ASP A 71 -9.79 8.29 12.96
C ASP A 71 -10.25 8.38 14.42
N GLY A 72 -9.56 9.18 15.21
CA GLY A 72 -9.87 9.34 16.64
C GLY A 72 -11.24 9.91 16.96
N GLU A 73 -11.89 10.57 16.01
CA GLU A 73 -13.16 11.26 16.24
C GLU A 73 -14.30 10.76 15.36
N ASN A 74 -14.02 10.44 14.12
CA ASN A 74 -15.05 10.14 13.12
C ASN A 74 -14.97 8.69 12.62
N GLU A 75 -16.09 8.20 12.11
CA GLU A 75 -16.11 6.93 11.37
C GLU A 75 -15.20 7.01 10.17
N SER A 76 -14.43 5.95 9.94
CA SER A 76 -13.59 5.78 8.77
C SER A 76 -13.96 4.51 8.00
N GLU A 77 -13.79 4.54 6.68
CA GLU A 77 -13.92 3.39 5.80
C GLU A 77 -12.76 3.38 4.82
N THR A 78 -11.92 2.36 4.91
CA THR A 78 -10.69 2.25 4.11
C THR A 78 -10.65 0.96 3.33
N THR A 79 -10.43 1.06 2.03
CA THR A 79 -10.15 -0.04 1.11
C THR A 79 -8.73 0.08 0.61
N VAL A 80 -8.01 -1.03 0.56
CA VAL A 80 -6.62 -1.06 0.07
C VAL A 80 -6.48 -2.08 -1.04
N TRP A 81 -6.02 -1.61 -2.19
CA TRP A 81 -5.53 -2.43 -3.28
C TRP A 81 -4.01 -2.36 -3.33
N ALA A 82 -3.37 -3.41 -3.81
CA ALA A 82 -1.94 -3.42 -4.05
C ALA A 82 -1.65 -3.76 -5.50
N GLU A 83 -0.58 -3.17 -6.04
CA GLU A 83 -0.09 -3.46 -7.39
C GLU A 83 -1.20 -3.32 -8.45
N ASN A 84 -1.31 -4.32 -9.33
CA ASN A 84 -2.41 -4.41 -10.28
C ASN A 84 -3.51 -5.30 -9.69
N ARG A 85 -4.62 -4.70 -9.25
CA ARG A 85 -5.89 -5.36 -8.92
C ARG A 85 -5.86 -6.38 -7.78
N LYS A 86 -4.90 -6.32 -6.88
CA LYS A 86 -4.91 -7.17 -5.69
C LYS A 86 -5.67 -6.45 -4.58
N LEU A 87 -6.91 -6.84 -4.33
CA LEU A 87 -7.70 -6.36 -3.19
C LEU A 87 -7.08 -6.95 -1.91
N MET A 88 -6.52 -6.10 -1.06
CA MET A 88 -5.87 -6.50 0.18
C MET A 88 -6.79 -6.31 1.38
N LEU A 89 -7.50 -5.20 1.43
CA LEU A 89 -8.48 -4.88 2.47
C LEU A 89 -9.74 -4.33 1.80
N ASP A 90 -10.90 -4.92 2.11
CA ASP A 90 -12.18 -4.48 1.57
C ASP A 90 -13.00 -3.77 2.63
N ARG A 91 -13.19 -2.45 2.47
CA ARG A 91 -14.08 -1.60 3.28
C ARG A 91 -13.96 -1.83 4.79
N VAL A 92 -12.75 -1.70 5.31
CA VAL A 92 -12.53 -1.73 6.77
C VAL A 92 -13.19 -0.51 7.36
N THR A 93 -14.33 -0.71 8.03
CA THR A 93 -15.11 0.34 8.67
C THR A 93 -14.81 0.37 10.16
N LEU A 94 -14.44 1.53 10.69
CA LEU A 94 -14.11 1.74 12.09
C LEU A 94 -14.91 2.94 12.62
N ALA A 95 -15.46 2.80 13.80
CA ALA A 95 -16.09 3.92 14.49
C ALA A 95 -15.05 4.95 14.95
N GLY A 96 -15.48 6.18 15.17
CA GLY A 96 -14.61 7.22 15.75
C GLY A 96 -14.00 6.76 17.08
N GLY A 97 -12.71 7.03 17.26
CA GLY A 97 -11.93 6.58 18.42
C GLY A 97 -11.44 5.13 18.34
N VAL A 98 -11.75 4.39 17.28
CA VAL A 98 -11.33 3.01 17.11
C VAL A 98 -10.22 2.93 16.05
N PHE A 99 -9.11 2.31 16.43
CA PHE A 99 -7.98 2.04 15.55
C PHE A 99 -7.81 0.55 15.32
N SER A 100 -7.35 0.17 14.14
CA SER A 100 -7.12 -1.22 13.78
C SER A 100 -5.78 -1.39 13.05
N ARG A 101 -5.07 -2.47 13.37
CA ARG A 101 -3.86 -2.91 12.67
C ARG A 101 -4.23 -4.08 11.76
N GLN A 102 -4.18 -3.86 10.46
CA GLN A 102 -4.54 -4.84 9.44
C GLN A 102 -3.28 -5.31 8.73
N THR A 103 -2.89 -6.57 8.91
CA THR A 103 -1.68 -7.14 8.31
C THR A 103 -2.05 -8.02 7.13
N VAL A 104 -1.38 -7.79 6.00
CA VAL A 104 -1.50 -8.57 4.78
C VAL A 104 -0.14 -9.03 4.31
N SER A 105 -0.09 -10.17 3.64
CA SER A 105 1.14 -10.66 3.01
C SER A 105 1.05 -10.48 1.51
N LEU A 106 2.08 -9.92 0.91
CA LEU A 106 2.15 -9.75 -0.53
C LEU A 106 3.58 -9.87 -1.07
N ARG A 107 3.66 -10.17 -2.35
CA ARG A 107 4.93 -10.31 -3.06
C ARG A 107 5.14 -9.16 -4.02
N ARG A 108 6.27 -8.46 -3.88
CA ARG A 108 6.79 -7.54 -4.89
C ARG A 108 7.55 -8.38 -5.93
N MET A 109 7.14 -8.29 -7.19
CA MET A 109 7.67 -9.10 -8.29
C MET A 109 8.47 -8.25 -9.28
N GLU A 110 9.34 -8.92 -10.01
CA GLU A 110 10.00 -8.39 -11.21
C GLU A 110 9.88 -9.42 -12.32
N THR A 111 10.14 -8.99 -13.54
CA THR A 111 10.21 -9.90 -14.69
C THR A 111 11.39 -10.84 -14.62
N LYS A 112 12.42 -10.49 -13.86
CA LYS A 112 13.62 -11.30 -13.67
C LYS A 112 13.49 -12.13 -12.39
N SER A 113 13.83 -13.42 -12.46
CA SER A 113 13.87 -14.29 -11.28
C SER A 113 14.87 -13.78 -10.23
N MET A 114 14.66 -14.10 -8.95
CA MET A 114 15.52 -13.63 -7.86
C MET A 114 16.99 -14.05 -8.03
N ASN A 115 17.25 -15.22 -8.59
CA ASN A 115 18.61 -15.70 -8.89
C ASN A 115 19.14 -15.18 -10.25
N GLY A 116 18.34 -14.40 -10.98
CA GLY A 116 18.71 -13.81 -12.25
C GLY A 116 18.82 -14.76 -13.45
N SER A 117 18.49 -16.04 -13.26
CA SER A 117 18.67 -17.09 -14.29
C SER A 117 17.58 -17.07 -15.37
N VAL A 118 16.40 -16.56 -15.06
CA VAL A 118 15.24 -16.52 -15.96
C VAL A 118 14.66 -15.13 -16.01
N THR A 119 14.31 -14.69 -17.21
CA THR A 119 13.55 -13.46 -17.44
C THR A 119 12.23 -13.82 -18.13
N MET A 120 11.12 -13.41 -17.54
CA MET A 120 9.80 -13.60 -18.14
C MET A 120 9.61 -12.65 -19.32
N SER A 121 9.05 -13.16 -20.40
CA SER A 121 8.56 -12.33 -21.49
C SER A 121 7.16 -11.81 -21.11
N ILE A 122 7.02 -10.50 -21.04
CA ILE A 122 5.73 -9.84 -20.80
C ILE A 122 5.17 -9.33 -22.13
N LYS A 123 3.86 -9.39 -22.26
CA LYS A 123 3.16 -8.81 -23.42
C LYS A 123 3.30 -7.29 -23.41
N ASP A 124 3.34 -6.66 -24.58
CA ASP A 124 3.52 -5.20 -24.70
C ASP A 124 2.48 -4.42 -23.86
N ARG A 125 1.24 -4.89 -23.84
CA ARG A 125 0.16 -4.28 -23.04
C ARG A 125 0.33 -4.37 -21.51
N GLU A 126 1.26 -5.18 -21.03
CA GLU A 126 1.50 -5.45 -19.60
C GLU A 126 2.78 -4.81 -19.09
N LYS A 127 3.59 -4.20 -19.98
CA LYS A 127 4.89 -3.62 -19.62
C LYS A 127 4.78 -2.51 -18.60
N ASP A 128 3.69 -1.74 -18.65
CA ASP A 128 3.45 -0.60 -17.77
C ASP A 128 2.68 -0.98 -16.50
N TYR A 129 2.49 -2.27 -16.24
CA TYR A 129 1.83 -2.71 -15.01
C TYR A 129 2.74 -2.51 -13.80
N ARG A 130 2.18 -1.96 -12.72
CA ARG A 130 2.85 -1.76 -11.43
C ARG A 130 3.48 -3.04 -10.88
N THR A 131 2.92 -4.20 -11.21
CA THR A 131 3.46 -5.51 -10.81
C THR A 131 4.91 -5.73 -11.24
N TRP A 132 5.38 -5.08 -12.29
CA TRP A 132 6.69 -5.31 -12.88
C TRP A 132 7.72 -4.22 -12.60
N ASP A 133 7.33 -3.18 -11.93
CA ASP A 133 8.25 -2.11 -11.53
C ASP A 133 9.05 -2.46 -10.26
N LYS A 134 9.88 -1.54 -9.79
CA LYS A 134 10.73 -1.75 -8.60
C LYS A 134 10.08 -1.26 -7.30
N LYS A 135 8.78 -1.03 -7.32
CA LYS A 135 8.02 -0.48 -6.19
C LYS A 135 7.00 -1.48 -5.70
N LEU A 136 6.57 -1.29 -4.48
CA LEU A 136 5.34 -1.84 -3.95
C LEU A 136 4.36 -0.68 -3.86
N THR A 137 3.26 -0.76 -4.63
CA THR A 137 2.30 0.33 -4.77
C THR A 137 0.98 -0.04 -4.14
N PHE A 138 0.45 0.87 -3.32
CA PHE A 138 -0.87 0.77 -2.70
C PHE A 138 -1.80 1.82 -3.29
N ILE A 139 -3.01 1.41 -3.63
CA ILE A 139 -4.11 2.29 -3.97
C ILE A 139 -5.06 2.23 -2.79
N ILE A 140 -5.16 3.34 -2.07
CA ILE A 140 -5.96 3.45 -0.86
C ILE A 140 -7.14 4.37 -1.17
N SER A 141 -8.33 3.88 -0.90
CA SER A 141 -9.60 4.54 -1.21
C SER A 141 -10.63 4.26 -0.12
N GLY A 142 -11.83 4.74 -0.29
CA GLY A 142 -12.95 4.52 0.61
C GLY A 142 -13.80 5.77 0.76
N LYS A 143 -14.86 5.65 1.53
CA LYS A 143 -15.77 6.78 1.80
C LYS A 143 -15.10 7.85 2.68
N ALA A 144 -14.28 7.41 3.63
CA ALA A 144 -13.50 8.25 4.53
C ALA A 144 -12.22 7.49 4.93
N PRO A 145 -11.26 7.32 4.02
CA PRO A 145 -10.05 6.57 4.32
C PRO A 145 -9.21 7.31 5.37
N ALA A 146 -8.71 6.58 6.36
CA ALA A 146 -7.88 7.13 7.42
C ALA A 146 -6.69 6.19 7.68
N VAL A 147 -5.49 6.62 7.28
CA VAL A 147 -4.25 5.84 7.40
C VAL A 147 -3.27 6.61 8.28
N ALA A 148 -3.08 6.13 9.50
CA ALA A 148 -2.12 6.68 10.46
C ALA A 148 -0.71 6.15 10.23
N GLY A 149 -0.57 4.92 9.72
CA GLY A 149 0.75 4.37 9.43
C GLY A 149 0.72 3.15 8.52
N ILE A 150 1.87 2.87 7.92
CA ILE A 150 2.11 1.66 7.13
C ILE A 150 3.46 1.08 7.57
N GLU A 151 3.45 -0.15 8.08
CA GLU A 151 4.65 -0.90 8.41
C GLU A 151 4.92 -1.93 7.33
N ILE A 152 6.14 -1.98 6.81
CA ILE A 152 6.53 -2.91 5.76
C ILE A 152 7.72 -3.73 6.25
N LYS A 153 7.53 -5.03 6.40
CA LYS A 153 8.56 -5.95 6.88
C LYS A 153 8.80 -7.06 5.86
N ARG A 154 10.05 -7.25 5.47
CA ARG A 154 10.40 -8.41 4.64
C ARG A 154 10.18 -9.69 5.42
N ASN A 155 9.46 -10.64 4.81
CA ASN A 155 9.21 -11.96 5.39
C ASN A 155 9.32 -13.05 4.31
N ASP A 156 10.51 -13.61 4.16
CA ASP A 156 10.76 -14.66 3.17
C ASP A 156 10.28 -16.05 3.66
N ASN A 157 9.74 -16.17 4.89
CA ASN A 157 9.24 -17.42 5.46
C ASN A 157 7.76 -17.69 5.13
N VAL A 158 7.09 -16.78 4.43
CA VAL A 158 5.69 -17.00 4.02
C VAL A 158 5.61 -18.03 2.90
N THR A 159 4.60 -18.91 2.97
CA THR A 159 4.30 -19.84 1.88
C THR A 159 3.79 -19.09 0.66
N THR A 160 4.42 -19.30 -0.48
CA THR A 160 3.97 -18.73 -1.75
C THR A 160 3.24 -19.80 -2.56
N LEU A 161 1.96 -19.56 -2.86
CA LEU A 161 1.16 -20.39 -3.74
C LEU A 161 1.16 -19.80 -5.15
N TRP A 162 1.60 -20.57 -6.12
CA TRP A 162 1.57 -20.21 -7.53
C TRP A 162 0.37 -20.85 -8.20
N LEU A 163 -0.57 -20.01 -8.67
CA LEU A 163 -1.72 -20.46 -9.47
C LEU A 163 -1.36 -20.32 -10.94
N CYS A 164 -1.18 -21.44 -11.62
CA CYS A 164 -0.87 -21.48 -13.04
C CYS A 164 -2.10 -21.87 -13.84
N GLY A 165 -2.41 -21.15 -14.89
CA GLY A 165 -3.55 -21.42 -15.75
C GLY A 165 -3.60 -20.49 -16.95
N ASN A 166 -4.71 -20.55 -17.68
CA ASN A 166 -4.99 -19.68 -18.83
C ASN A 166 -5.75 -18.41 -18.37
N SER A 167 -6.40 -17.73 -19.30
CA SER A 167 -7.18 -16.50 -19.04
C SER A 167 -8.31 -16.66 -18.01
N THR A 168 -8.70 -17.88 -17.64
CA THR A 168 -9.74 -18.10 -16.62
C THR A 168 -9.24 -17.93 -15.18
N VAL A 169 -7.95 -17.96 -14.95
CA VAL A 169 -7.32 -17.78 -13.63
C VAL A 169 -6.55 -16.47 -13.51
N VAL A 170 -6.53 -15.67 -14.57
CA VAL A 170 -5.84 -14.38 -14.62
C VAL A 170 -6.88 -13.26 -14.65
N ASP A 171 -6.71 -12.29 -13.79
CA ASP A 171 -7.50 -11.08 -13.80
C ASP A 171 -7.18 -10.25 -15.05
N GLN A 172 -8.12 -10.21 -16.00
CA GLN A 172 -7.93 -9.49 -17.27
C GLN A 172 -8.65 -8.15 -17.25
N ILE A 173 -8.02 -7.15 -17.88
CA ILE A 173 -8.74 -5.92 -18.25
C ILE A 173 -9.76 -6.33 -19.31
N MET A 174 -11.03 -6.16 -19.00
CA MET A 174 -12.07 -6.22 -20.01
C MET A 174 -11.76 -5.14 -21.06
N ALA A 175 -11.59 -5.56 -22.30
CA ALA A 175 -11.35 -4.68 -23.43
C ALA A 175 -12.62 -3.88 -23.77
#